data_856e95034a9d7a8041ddd7804a9b94fc
#
_entry.id   856e95034a9d7a8041ddd7804a9b94fc
#
_cell.length_a   1.000
_cell.length_b   1.000
_cell.length_c   1.000
_cell.angle_alpha   90.00
_cell.angle_beta   90.00
_cell.angle_gamma   90.00
#
_symmetry.space_group_name_H-M   'P 1'
#
loop_
_entity.id
_entity.type
_entity.pdbx_description
1 polymer ?
#
loop_
_entity_poly.entity_id
_entity_poly.type
_entity_poly.pdbx_seq_one_letter_code
_entity_poly.pdbx_strand_id
1 'polypeptide(L)'
;EPDQSRYPIAEENALNDVSLRIKEGEFCSIIGANGSGKTTLCNVIRGFIPKFYQGDLEGQVLINGRDIAQVELGSLATEVGFVFQNPFTQISGIANTVYEELAFGLENMGVEPDVIRRRVEDVLRLTKTEAFRDRNPYQLSGGQQQRIALAAILIMEQDIMVIDEPTSQLDPQSTDDVFEVIKLMKDMGRTIVLVEHKMEQIARYSDHIIV
;
A
#
# COMPACT_ATOMS: atom_id res chain seq x y z
N GLU A 1 -13.44 -18.02 -11.24
CA GLU A 1 -12.50 -18.64 -12.18
C GLU A 1 -11.09 -18.34 -11.74
N PRO A 2 -10.13 -19.28 -11.86
CA PRO A 2 -8.77 -19.10 -11.36
C PRO A 2 -8.01 -17.99 -12.10
N ASP A 3 -7.21 -17.25 -11.37
CA ASP A 3 -6.37 -16.17 -11.88
C ASP A 3 -5.00 -16.72 -12.30
N GLN A 4 -4.59 -16.46 -13.53
CA GLN A 4 -3.26 -16.75 -14.06
C GLN A 4 -2.63 -15.46 -14.58
N SER A 5 -1.46 -15.10 -14.08
CA SER A 5 -0.74 -13.92 -14.54
C SER A 5 0.66 -14.30 -15.00
N ARG A 6 1.02 -13.90 -16.22
CA ARG A 6 2.29 -14.21 -16.87
C ARG A 6 2.99 -12.93 -17.36
N TYR A 7 4.28 -12.82 -17.08
CA TYR A 7 5.12 -11.79 -17.68
C TYR A 7 5.57 -12.17 -19.09
N PRO A 8 5.74 -11.21 -20.04
CA PRO A 8 5.98 -11.49 -21.46
C PRO A 8 7.21 -12.35 -21.78
N ILE A 9 8.16 -12.48 -20.86
CA ILE A 9 9.42 -13.22 -21.03
C ILE A 9 9.47 -14.45 -20.10
N ALA A 10 8.45 -14.68 -19.28
CA ALA A 10 8.42 -15.80 -18.35
C ALA A 10 7.92 -17.07 -19.02
N GLU A 11 8.61 -18.20 -18.80
CA GLU A 11 8.17 -19.52 -19.25
C GLU A 11 7.03 -20.08 -18.40
N GLU A 12 6.87 -19.60 -17.15
CA GLU A 12 5.86 -20.03 -16.19
C GLU A 12 4.95 -18.87 -15.76
N ASN A 13 3.72 -19.20 -15.34
CA ASN A 13 2.81 -18.23 -14.75
C ASN A 13 3.33 -17.78 -13.39
N ALA A 14 3.32 -16.47 -13.13
CA ALA A 14 3.70 -15.92 -11.84
C ALA A 14 2.65 -16.18 -10.76
N LEU A 15 1.37 -16.27 -11.16
CA LEU A 15 0.25 -16.73 -10.34
C LEU A 15 -0.42 -17.89 -11.08
N ASN A 16 -0.77 -18.95 -10.35
CA ASN A 16 -1.40 -20.13 -10.92
C ASN A 16 -2.54 -20.60 -10.03
N ASP A 17 -3.77 -20.56 -10.57
CA ASP A 17 -5.00 -21.02 -9.91
C ASP A 17 -5.22 -20.39 -8.51
N VAL A 18 -5.02 -19.07 -8.40
CA VAL A 18 -5.21 -18.34 -7.16
C VAL A 18 -6.68 -17.95 -7.00
N SER A 19 -7.31 -18.42 -5.93
CA SER A 19 -8.65 -18.01 -5.52
C SER A 19 -8.64 -17.55 -4.09
N LEU A 20 -8.95 -16.27 -3.85
CA LEU A 20 -8.96 -15.70 -2.51
C LEU A 20 -10.13 -14.71 -2.35
N ARG A 21 -10.56 -14.53 -1.12
CA ARG A 21 -11.57 -13.54 -0.75
C ARG A 21 -11.15 -12.83 0.51
N ILE A 22 -11.08 -11.51 0.46
CA ILE A 22 -10.79 -10.63 1.59
C ILE A 22 -12.05 -9.82 1.86
N LYS A 23 -12.47 -9.75 3.12
CA LYS A 23 -13.66 -8.99 3.54
C LYS A 23 -13.29 -7.55 3.83
N GLU A 24 -14.27 -6.67 3.72
CA GLU A 24 -14.14 -5.28 4.15
C GLU A 24 -13.70 -5.21 5.63
N GLY A 25 -12.72 -4.34 5.92
CA GLY A 25 -12.13 -4.18 7.25
C GLY A 25 -11.23 -5.33 7.72
N GLU A 26 -11.02 -6.37 6.90
CA GLU A 26 -10.14 -7.49 7.22
C GLU A 26 -8.66 -7.12 7.07
N PHE A 27 -7.82 -7.60 7.99
CA PHE A 27 -6.37 -7.55 7.86
C PHE A 27 -5.87 -8.90 7.36
N CYS A 28 -5.60 -8.98 6.08
CA CYS A 28 -5.09 -10.18 5.42
C CYS A 28 -3.58 -10.06 5.19
N SER A 29 -2.80 -11.00 5.73
CA SER A 29 -1.37 -11.11 5.44
C SER A 29 -1.10 -12.20 4.43
N ILE A 30 -0.18 -11.94 3.50
CA ILE A 30 0.30 -12.86 2.49
C ILE A 30 1.76 -13.20 2.81
N ILE A 31 2.05 -14.46 3.01
CA ILE A 31 3.39 -14.97 3.28
C ILE A 31 3.81 -15.98 2.20
N GLY A 32 5.10 -16.20 2.06
CA GLY A 32 5.61 -17.18 1.09
C GLY A 32 7.07 -16.90 0.74
N ALA A 33 7.70 -17.84 0.05
CA ALA A 33 9.07 -17.70 -0.40
C ALA A 33 9.28 -16.53 -1.37
N ASN A 34 10.52 -16.06 -1.50
CA ASN A 34 10.84 -15.08 -2.53
C ASN A 34 10.57 -15.69 -3.92
N GLY A 35 9.94 -14.90 -4.80
CA GLY A 35 9.55 -15.37 -6.13
C GLY A 35 8.23 -16.14 -6.19
N SER A 36 7.49 -16.30 -5.06
CA SER A 36 6.19 -17.02 -5.06
C SER A 36 5.01 -16.23 -5.64
N GLY A 37 5.24 -15.04 -6.22
CA GLY A 37 4.19 -14.26 -6.87
C GLY A 37 3.50 -13.21 -5.97
N LYS A 38 3.91 -13.00 -4.72
CA LYS A 38 3.27 -12.05 -3.78
C LYS A 38 3.16 -10.63 -4.32
N THR A 39 4.28 -10.06 -4.80
CA THR A 39 4.28 -8.72 -5.43
C THR A 39 3.44 -8.69 -6.71
N THR A 40 3.41 -9.78 -7.47
CA THR A 40 2.53 -9.91 -8.65
C THR A 40 1.07 -9.85 -8.22
N LEU A 41 0.69 -10.57 -7.18
CA LEU A 41 -0.66 -10.54 -6.63
C LEU A 41 -1.04 -9.12 -6.14
N CYS A 42 -0.14 -8.43 -5.46
CA CYS A 42 -0.33 -7.02 -5.09
C CYS A 42 -0.56 -6.13 -6.32
N ASN A 43 0.20 -6.33 -7.40
CA ASN A 43 0.05 -5.58 -8.64
C ASN A 43 -1.27 -5.88 -9.36
N VAL A 44 -1.76 -7.12 -9.29
CA VAL A 44 -3.08 -7.51 -9.79
C VAL A 44 -4.18 -6.83 -8.98
N ILE A 45 -4.15 -6.90 -7.64
CA ILE A 45 -5.17 -6.28 -6.77
C ILE A 45 -5.31 -4.78 -7.03
N ARG A 46 -4.19 -4.07 -7.22
CA ARG A 46 -4.21 -2.63 -7.51
C ARG A 46 -4.47 -2.28 -8.98
N GLY A 47 -4.72 -3.27 -9.84
CA GLY A 47 -5.03 -3.10 -11.25
C GLY A 47 -3.85 -2.71 -12.14
N PHE A 48 -2.60 -2.83 -11.66
CA PHE A 48 -1.42 -2.53 -12.47
C PHE A 48 -1.11 -3.60 -13.50
N ILE A 49 -1.51 -4.83 -13.24
CA ILE A 49 -1.51 -5.91 -14.22
C ILE A 49 -2.97 -6.13 -14.67
N PRO A 50 -3.26 -6.09 -15.96
CA PRO A 50 -2.37 -5.88 -17.11
C PRO A 50 -2.26 -4.41 -17.55
N LYS A 51 -2.87 -3.45 -16.84
CA LYS A 51 -3.08 -2.08 -17.35
C LYS A 51 -1.84 -1.21 -17.42
N PHE A 52 -0.89 -1.40 -16.52
CA PHE A 52 0.35 -0.64 -16.44
C PHE A 52 1.57 -1.51 -16.72
N TYR A 53 1.65 -2.69 -16.10
CA TYR A 53 2.65 -3.71 -16.42
C TYR A 53 2.09 -4.66 -17.46
N GLN A 54 2.90 -4.97 -18.49
CA GLN A 54 2.56 -5.96 -19.48
C GLN A 54 2.49 -7.36 -18.83
N GLY A 55 1.44 -8.09 -19.12
CA GLY A 55 1.19 -9.44 -18.65
C GLY A 55 -0.20 -9.89 -19.03
N ASP A 56 -0.39 -11.20 -19.15
CA ASP A 56 -1.69 -11.80 -19.37
C ASP A 56 -2.33 -12.10 -18.01
N LEU A 57 -3.56 -11.65 -17.84
CA LEU A 57 -4.38 -11.91 -16.66
C LEU A 57 -5.61 -12.72 -17.09
N GLU A 58 -5.65 -13.99 -16.68
CA GLU A 58 -6.81 -14.84 -16.86
C GLU A 58 -7.57 -14.96 -15.55
N GLY A 59 -8.89 -14.95 -15.59
CA GLY A 59 -9.73 -14.96 -14.41
C GLY A 59 -10.41 -13.62 -14.14
N GLN A 60 -10.84 -13.39 -12.90
CA GLN A 60 -11.59 -12.20 -12.54
C GLN A 60 -11.14 -11.67 -11.19
N VAL A 61 -10.89 -10.37 -11.12
CA VAL A 61 -10.58 -9.68 -9.87
C VAL A 61 -11.68 -8.66 -9.58
N LEU A 62 -12.35 -8.83 -8.45
CA LEU A 62 -13.44 -7.97 -8.03
C LEU A 62 -13.02 -7.11 -6.83
N ILE A 63 -13.20 -5.80 -6.96
CA ILE A 63 -13.09 -4.84 -5.85
C ILE A 63 -14.44 -4.18 -5.64
N ASN A 64 -14.99 -4.31 -4.45
CA ASN A 64 -16.34 -3.84 -4.11
C ASN A 64 -17.41 -4.33 -5.12
N GLY A 65 -17.28 -5.59 -5.58
CA GLY A 65 -18.17 -6.21 -6.56
C GLY A 65 -17.99 -5.75 -8.01
N ARG A 66 -17.02 -4.88 -8.29
CA ARG A 66 -16.70 -4.39 -9.65
C ARG A 66 -15.45 -5.08 -10.17
N ASP A 67 -15.51 -5.55 -11.40
CA ASP A 67 -14.37 -6.15 -12.10
C ASP A 67 -13.34 -5.06 -12.45
N ILE A 68 -12.12 -5.20 -11.93
CA ILE A 68 -11.04 -4.24 -12.18
C ILE A 68 -10.67 -4.11 -13.66
N ALA A 69 -10.95 -5.13 -14.47
CA ALA A 69 -10.74 -5.07 -15.92
C ALA A 69 -11.57 -3.95 -16.57
N GLN A 70 -12.74 -3.64 -16.00
CA GLN A 70 -13.70 -2.65 -16.49
C GLN A 70 -13.55 -1.27 -15.84
N VAL A 71 -12.70 -1.14 -14.81
CA VAL A 71 -12.51 0.11 -14.05
C VAL A 71 -11.26 0.82 -14.56
N GLU A 72 -11.32 2.12 -14.79
CA GLU A 72 -10.13 2.91 -15.13
C GLU A 72 -9.12 2.93 -13.95
N LEU A 73 -7.82 2.90 -14.27
CA LEU A 73 -6.76 2.84 -13.26
C LEU A 73 -6.80 4.04 -12.30
N GLY A 74 -7.12 5.24 -12.82
CA GLY A 74 -7.28 6.45 -12.00
C GLY A 74 -8.41 6.34 -10.98
N SER A 75 -9.55 5.74 -11.38
CA SER A 75 -10.67 5.48 -10.47
C SER A 75 -10.29 4.45 -9.41
N LEU A 76 -9.58 3.38 -9.78
CA LEU A 76 -9.12 2.37 -8.84
C LEU A 76 -8.13 2.94 -7.82
N ALA A 77 -7.27 3.88 -8.24
CA ALA A 77 -6.30 4.55 -7.37
C ALA A 77 -6.96 5.40 -6.27
N THR A 78 -8.23 5.79 -6.43
CA THR A 78 -8.97 6.47 -5.35
C THR A 78 -9.52 5.52 -4.28
N GLU A 79 -9.55 4.23 -4.55
CA GLU A 79 -10.10 3.20 -3.65
C GLU A 79 -8.99 2.34 -3.02
N VAL A 80 -7.92 2.10 -3.79
CA VAL A 80 -6.81 1.20 -3.40
C VAL A 80 -5.52 1.99 -3.26
N GLY A 81 -5.08 2.16 -2.03
CA GLY A 81 -3.78 2.70 -1.68
C GLY A 81 -2.70 1.62 -1.77
N PHE A 82 -1.51 2.02 -2.17
CA PHE A 82 -0.38 1.11 -2.30
C PHE A 82 0.88 1.66 -1.63
N VAL A 83 1.52 0.83 -0.83
CA VAL A 83 2.82 1.12 -0.21
C VAL A 83 3.87 0.18 -0.80
N PHE A 84 4.90 0.77 -1.41
CA PHE A 84 6.01 0.02 -2.00
C PHE A 84 6.98 -0.49 -0.93
N GLN A 85 7.68 -1.57 -1.25
CA GLN A 85 8.78 -2.10 -0.45
C GLN A 85 9.88 -1.05 -0.20
N ASN A 86 10.17 -0.24 -1.21
CA ASN A 86 11.13 0.84 -1.12
C ASN A 86 10.42 2.20 -0.98
N PRO A 87 10.48 2.87 0.19
CA PRO A 87 9.82 4.16 0.40
C PRO A 87 10.33 5.28 -0.53
N PHE A 88 11.58 5.20 -1.00
CA PHE A 88 12.13 6.17 -1.94
C PHE A 88 11.36 6.23 -3.27
N THR A 89 10.75 5.13 -3.69
CA THR A 89 9.96 5.10 -4.93
C THR A 89 8.57 5.70 -4.76
N GLN A 90 8.15 5.92 -3.52
CA GLN A 90 6.85 6.51 -3.19
C GLN A 90 6.92 8.01 -2.98
N ILE A 91 8.06 8.53 -2.54
CA ILE A 91 8.28 9.97 -2.37
C ILE A 91 8.33 10.61 -3.76
N SER A 92 7.51 11.65 -3.97
CA SER A 92 7.30 12.29 -5.28
C SER A 92 8.57 12.90 -5.88
N GLY A 93 9.49 13.33 -5.03
CA GLY A 93 10.72 14.03 -5.44
C GLY A 93 10.51 15.50 -5.84
N ILE A 94 9.29 15.98 -5.76
CA ILE A 94 8.90 17.35 -6.12
C ILE A 94 8.87 18.23 -4.87
N ALA A 95 8.45 17.65 -3.75
CA ALA A 95 8.28 18.35 -2.49
C ALA A 95 9.60 18.58 -1.76
N ASN A 96 9.77 19.76 -1.17
CA ASN A 96 10.94 20.11 -0.36
C ASN A 96 10.74 19.75 1.12
N THR A 97 9.50 19.58 1.56
CA THR A 97 9.14 19.28 2.94
C THR A 97 8.17 18.09 3.01
N VAL A 98 8.12 17.43 4.15
CA VAL A 98 7.14 16.38 4.44
C VAL A 98 5.72 16.94 4.32
N TYR A 99 5.48 18.18 4.76
CA TYR A 99 4.18 18.82 4.62
C TYR A 99 3.73 18.87 3.16
N GLU A 100 4.61 19.37 2.26
CA GLU A 100 4.32 19.45 0.82
C GLU A 100 4.12 18.05 0.20
N GLU A 101 4.92 17.06 0.62
CA GLU A 101 4.80 15.68 0.15
C GLU A 101 3.42 15.09 0.50
N LEU A 102 2.94 15.30 1.73
CA LEU A 102 1.63 14.82 2.16
C LEU A 102 0.48 15.59 1.50
N ALA A 103 0.65 16.88 1.23
CA ALA A 103 -0.34 17.71 0.57
C ALA A 103 -0.49 17.37 -0.93
N PHE A 104 0.59 16.94 -1.58
CA PHE A 104 0.68 16.77 -3.03
C PHE A 104 -0.43 15.91 -3.64
N GLY A 105 -0.76 14.77 -3.03
CA GLY A 105 -1.83 13.90 -3.52
C GLY A 105 -3.20 14.58 -3.47
N LEU A 106 -3.49 15.30 -2.38
CA LEU A 106 -4.76 16.02 -2.21
C LEU A 106 -4.87 17.23 -3.14
N GLU A 107 -3.77 17.93 -3.40
CA GLU A 107 -3.70 19.03 -4.36
C GLU A 107 -4.02 18.55 -5.78
N ASN A 108 -3.47 17.41 -6.18
CA ASN A 108 -3.77 16.79 -7.48
C ASN A 108 -5.23 16.36 -7.62
N MET A 109 -5.92 16.09 -6.51
CA MET A 109 -7.34 15.79 -6.48
C MET A 109 -8.22 17.05 -6.42
N GLY A 110 -7.63 18.25 -6.37
CA GLY A 110 -8.37 19.52 -6.29
C GLY A 110 -9.05 19.77 -4.95
N VAL A 111 -8.52 19.17 -3.87
CA VAL A 111 -9.05 19.39 -2.51
C VAL A 111 -8.76 20.83 -2.07
N GLU A 112 -9.71 21.46 -1.40
CA GLU A 112 -9.60 22.84 -0.91
C GLU A 112 -8.42 23.03 0.06
N PRO A 113 -7.64 24.13 -0.03
CA PRO A 113 -6.41 24.33 0.73
C PRO A 113 -6.58 24.23 2.26
N ASP A 114 -7.71 24.72 2.81
CA ASP A 114 -7.97 24.65 4.24
C ASP A 114 -8.26 23.21 4.71
N VAL A 115 -8.85 22.39 3.84
CA VAL A 115 -9.05 20.96 4.10
C VAL A 115 -7.71 20.23 4.05
N ILE A 116 -6.87 20.52 3.06
CA ILE A 116 -5.52 19.96 2.95
C ILE A 116 -4.71 20.25 4.22
N ARG A 117 -4.67 21.52 4.64
CA ARG A 117 -3.92 21.92 5.84
C ARG A 117 -4.34 21.10 7.06
N ARG A 118 -5.65 21.01 7.30
CA ARG A 118 -6.20 20.25 8.42
C ARG A 118 -5.84 18.76 8.34
N ARG A 119 -6.03 18.13 7.18
CA ARG A 119 -5.72 16.70 6.98
C ARG A 119 -4.24 16.41 7.16
N VAL A 120 -3.34 17.28 6.67
CA VAL A 120 -1.89 17.11 6.86
C VAL A 120 -1.52 17.19 8.33
N GLU A 121 -2.01 18.19 9.06
CA GLU A 121 -1.72 18.31 10.51
C GLU A 121 -2.30 17.11 11.30
N ASP A 122 -3.48 16.62 10.92
CA ASP A 122 -4.09 15.45 11.57
C ASP A 122 -3.30 14.16 11.29
N VAL A 123 -2.90 13.90 10.05
CA VAL A 123 -2.13 12.70 9.73
C VAL A 123 -0.74 12.71 10.34
N LEU A 124 -0.06 13.86 10.36
CA LEU A 124 1.23 14.02 11.05
C LEU A 124 1.11 13.63 12.53
N ARG A 125 0.07 14.12 13.22
CA ARG A 125 -0.20 13.78 14.61
C ARG A 125 -0.51 12.30 14.79
N LEU A 126 -1.40 11.74 13.97
CA LEU A 126 -1.79 10.34 14.03
C LEU A 126 -0.61 9.37 13.82
N THR A 127 0.31 9.73 12.93
CA THR A 127 1.49 8.91 12.62
C THR A 127 2.72 9.26 13.49
N LYS A 128 2.57 10.21 14.43
CA LYS A 128 3.67 10.71 15.30
C LYS A 128 4.87 11.20 14.49
N THR A 129 4.62 11.96 13.45
CA THR A 129 5.64 12.47 12.51
C THR A 129 5.70 14.00 12.44
N GLU A 130 5.06 14.71 13.38
CA GLU A 130 5.02 16.18 13.42
C GLU A 130 6.41 16.80 13.41
N ALA A 131 7.38 16.19 14.10
CA ALA A 131 8.77 16.64 14.15
C ALA A 131 9.47 16.64 12.78
N PHE A 132 8.90 15.98 11.79
CA PHE A 132 9.46 15.90 10.43
C PHE A 132 8.77 16.85 9.45
N ARG A 133 7.72 17.55 9.85
CA ARG A 133 6.84 18.38 9.04
C ARG A 133 7.58 19.25 8.02
N ASP A 134 8.58 19.99 8.49
CA ASP A 134 9.34 20.96 7.67
C ASP A 134 10.70 20.42 7.19
N ARG A 135 10.94 19.10 7.37
CA ARG A 135 12.16 18.44 6.92
C ARG A 135 12.00 17.94 5.48
N ASN A 136 13.12 17.91 4.77
CA ASN A 136 13.13 17.30 3.44
C ASN A 136 12.96 15.78 3.58
N PRO A 137 12.00 15.15 2.86
CA PRO A 137 11.74 13.71 2.94
C PRO A 137 12.97 12.84 2.69
N TYR A 138 13.87 13.26 1.82
CA TYR A 138 15.11 12.53 1.50
C TYR A 138 16.18 12.59 2.59
N GLN A 139 16.04 13.48 3.57
CA GLN A 139 16.95 13.58 4.72
C GLN A 139 16.50 12.74 5.92
N LEU A 140 15.39 12.03 5.78
CA LEU A 140 14.86 11.15 6.80
C LEU A 140 15.53 9.76 6.74
N SER A 141 15.56 9.06 7.88
CA SER A 141 15.96 7.64 7.90
C SER A 141 14.94 6.78 7.13
N GLY A 142 15.35 5.56 6.71
CA GLY A 142 14.48 4.65 5.98
C GLY A 142 13.15 4.37 6.71
N GLY A 143 13.17 4.14 8.02
CA GLY A 143 11.96 3.94 8.83
C GLY A 143 11.10 5.20 8.93
N GLN A 144 11.71 6.38 9.02
CA GLN A 144 10.97 7.65 8.99
C GLN A 144 10.32 7.88 7.63
N GLN A 145 11.03 7.61 6.53
CA GLN A 145 10.48 7.69 5.17
C GLN A 145 9.32 6.71 4.98
N GLN A 146 9.45 5.49 5.49
CA GLN A 146 8.38 4.50 5.41
C GLN A 146 7.11 4.97 6.15
N ARG A 147 7.26 5.60 7.33
CA ARG A 147 6.12 6.22 8.03
C ARG A 147 5.49 7.36 7.25
N ILE A 148 6.29 8.20 6.58
CA ILE A 148 5.76 9.26 5.70
C ILE A 148 5.05 8.67 4.48
N ALA A 149 5.58 7.60 3.88
CA ALA A 149 4.92 6.89 2.79
C ALA A 149 3.55 6.34 3.21
N LEU A 150 3.46 5.74 4.40
CA LEU A 150 2.19 5.29 4.98
C LEU A 150 1.25 6.47 5.29
N ALA A 151 1.78 7.58 5.83
CA ALA A 151 1.00 8.78 6.10
C ALA A 151 0.41 9.37 4.80
N ALA A 152 1.18 9.37 3.70
CA ALA A 152 0.74 9.84 2.39
C ALA A 152 -0.41 9.00 1.81
N ILE A 153 -0.47 7.70 2.12
CA ILE A 153 -1.60 6.86 1.74
C ILE A 153 -2.78 7.07 2.70
N LEU A 154 -2.51 7.16 4.01
CA LEU A 154 -3.55 7.35 5.01
C LEU A 154 -4.34 8.65 4.80
N ILE A 155 -3.66 9.74 4.42
CA ILE A 155 -4.28 11.05 4.16
C ILE A 155 -5.25 11.03 2.97
N MET A 156 -5.06 10.10 2.02
CA MET A 156 -5.92 9.93 0.85
C MET A 156 -7.25 9.24 1.19
N GLU A 157 -7.38 8.69 2.40
CA GLU A 157 -8.61 8.07 2.92
C GLU A 157 -9.13 6.88 2.09
N GLN A 158 -8.25 6.20 1.36
CA GLN A 158 -8.59 5.01 0.59
C GLN A 158 -9.08 3.87 1.51
N ASP A 159 -10.01 3.05 1.02
CA ASP A 159 -10.64 2.00 1.83
C ASP A 159 -9.82 0.71 1.89
N ILE A 160 -9.01 0.47 0.86
CA ILE A 160 -8.17 -0.72 0.74
C ILE A 160 -6.71 -0.31 0.70
N MET A 161 -5.89 -0.91 1.54
CA MET A 161 -4.46 -0.68 1.62
C MET A 161 -3.70 -1.94 1.21
N VAL A 162 -2.96 -1.88 0.11
CA VAL A 162 -2.03 -2.94 -0.30
C VAL A 162 -0.62 -2.52 0.06
N ILE A 163 0.05 -3.28 0.90
CA ILE A 163 1.33 -2.94 1.50
C ILE A 163 2.31 -4.07 1.22
N ASP A 164 3.34 -3.79 0.44
CA ASP A 164 4.31 -4.81 0.00
C ASP A 164 5.64 -4.65 0.74
N GLU A 165 5.92 -5.58 1.67
CA GLU A 165 7.14 -5.71 2.46
C GLU A 165 7.64 -4.37 3.08
N PRO A 166 6.83 -3.63 3.82
CA PRO A 166 7.15 -2.27 4.28
C PRO A 166 8.31 -2.21 5.28
N THR A 167 8.71 -3.36 5.84
CA THR A 167 9.74 -3.41 6.89
C THR A 167 10.98 -4.21 6.53
N SER A 168 11.12 -4.60 5.26
CA SER A 168 12.20 -5.51 4.80
C SER A 168 13.62 -4.99 5.06
N GLN A 169 13.82 -3.68 5.13
CA GLN A 169 15.13 -3.03 5.31
C GLN A 169 15.22 -2.21 6.61
N LEU A 170 14.30 -2.44 7.56
CA LEU A 170 14.21 -1.66 8.79
C LEU A 170 14.76 -2.40 10.00
N ASP A 171 15.36 -1.65 10.91
CA ASP A 171 15.71 -2.10 12.25
C ASP A 171 14.44 -2.44 13.08
N PRO A 172 14.57 -3.16 14.21
CA PRO A 172 13.41 -3.58 15.00
C PRO A 172 12.55 -2.42 15.47
N GLN A 173 13.13 -1.32 15.94
CA GLN A 173 12.38 -0.16 16.43
C GLN A 173 11.58 0.52 15.30
N SER A 174 12.23 0.74 14.15
CA SER A 174 11.56 1.29 12.97
C SER A 174 10.47 0.37 12.45
N THR A 175 10.66 -0.95 12.58
CA THR A 175 9.63 -1.95 12.25
C THR A 175 8.39 -1.77 13.12
N ASP A 176 8.55 -1.67 14.44
CA ASP A 176 7.44 -1.49 15.36
C ASP A 176 6.71 -0.16 15.08
N ASP A 177 7.44 0.92 14.84
CA ASP A 177 6.87 2.22 14.49
C ASP A 177 6.01 2.16 13.20
N VAL A 178 6.43 1.40 12.19
CA VAL A 178 5.69 1.18 10.95
C VAL A 178 4.41 0.38 11.22
N PHE A 179 4.51 -0.69 12.01
CA PHE A 179 3.35 -1.51 12.35
C PHE A 179 2.32 -0.76 13.23
N GLU A 180 2.74 0.20 14.05
CA GLU A 180 1.81 1.08 14.77
C GLU A 180 0.95 1.90 13.80
N VAL A 181 1.52 2.39 12.69
CA VAL A 181 0.76 3.10 11.66
C VAL A 181 -0.18 2.16 10.91
N ILE A 182 0.27 0.95 10.55
CA ILE A 182 -0.57 -0.05 9.89
C ILE A 182 -1.74 -0.48 10.81
N LYS A 183 -1.46 -0.66 12.11
CA LYS A 183 -2.50 -0.91 13.11
C LYS A 183 -3.53 0.21 13.18
N LEU A 184 -3.08 1.45 13.15
CA LEU A 184 -3.97 2.61 13.12
C LEU A 184 -4.92 2.54 11.91
N MET A 185 -4.43 2.19 10.73
CA MET A 185 -5.26 2.02 9.53
C MET A 185 -6.33 0.93 9.74
N LYS A 186 -5.96 -0.21 10.35
CA LYS A 186 -6.90 -1.27 10.73
C LYS A 186 -7.96 -0.77 11.70
N ASP A 187 -7.54 -0.06 12.75
CA ASP A 187 -8.44 0.47 13.79
C ASP A 187 -9.42 1.51 13.21
N MET A 188 -9.06 2.17 12.10
CA MET A 188 -9.92 3.05 11.31
C MET A 188 -10.86 2.30 10.35
N GLY A 189 -10.87 0.95 10.38
CA GLY A 189 -11.74 0.11 9.57
C GLY A 189 -11.27 -0.13 8.13
N ARG A 190 -10.01 0.18 7.80
CA ARG A 190 -9.47 -0.06 6.45
C ARG A 190 -9.23 -1.54 6.22
N THR A 191 -9.47 -2.00 5.00
CA THR A 191 -9.10 -3.34 4.54
C THR A 191 -7.62 -3.34 4.22
N ILE A 192 -6.85 -4.26 4.81
CA ILE A 192 -5.40 -4.31 4.68
C ILE A 192 -4.98 -5.63 4.02
N VAL A 193 -4.21 -5.52 2.95
CA VAL A 193 -3.49 -6.63 2.31
C VAL A 193 -2.00 -6.38 2.52
N LEU A 194 -1.38 -7.15 3.39
CA LEU A 194 0.02 -6.99 3.77
C LEU A 194 0.85 -8.17 3.28
N VAL A 195 1.87 -7.91 2.48
CA VAL A 195 2.95 -8.88 2.23
C VAL A 195 4.07 -8.60 3.22
N GLU A 196 4.46 -9.59 4.00
CA GLU A 196 5.50 -9.44 5.03
C GLU A 196 6.10 -10.80 5.39
N HIS A 197 7.34 -10.79 5.92
CA HIS A 197 8.06 -11.99 6.37
C HIS A 197 8.21 -12.08 7.88
N LYS A 198 7.93 -11.00 8.62
CA LYS A 198 8.11 -10.94 10.08
C LYS A 198 6.92 -11.61 10.78
N MET A 199 7.04 -12.91 11.03
CA MET A 199 5.96 -13.76 11.53
C MET A 199 5.36 -13.29 12.87
N GLU A 200 6.14 -12.69 13.75
CA GLU A 200 5.66 -12.15 15.02
C GLU A 200 4.62 -11.04 14.81
N GLN A 201 4.91 -10.11 13.90
CA GLN A 201 4.01 -9.01 13.58
C GLN A 201 2.76 -9.51 12.84
N ILE A 202 2.93 -10.45 11.90
CA ILE A 202 1.83 -11.09 11.18
C ILE A 202 0.87 -11.77 12.16
N ALA A 203 1.38 -12.59 13.05
CA ALA A 203 0.58 -13.32 14.04
C ALA A 203 -0.17 -12.38 15.00
N ARG A 204 0.40 -11.20 15.28
CA ARG A 204 -0.18 -10.21 16.19
C ARG A 204 -1.33 -9.41 15.58
N TYR A 205 -1.27 -9.11 14.27
CA TYR A 205 -2.17 -8.14 13.66
C TYR A 205 -3.15 -8.72 12.64
N SER A 206 -2.84 -9.90 12.04
CA SER A 206 -3.64 -10.46 10.96
C SER A 206 -4.89 -11.17 11.46
N ASP A 207 -5.99 -10.94 10.77
CA ASP A 207 -7.23 -11.72 10.93
C ASP A 207 -7.17 -12.98 10.07
N HIS A 208 -6.45 -12.91 8.93
CA HIS A 208 -6.32 -13.99 7.97
C HIS A 208 -4.90 -14.03 7.42
N ILE A 209 -4.36 -15.22 7.21
CA ILE A 209 -3.02 -15.45 6.63
C ILE A 209 -3.16 -16.37 5.42
N ILE A 210 -2.62 -15.91 4.29
CA ILE A 210 -2.50 -16.67 3.05
C ILE A 210 -1.04 -17.11 2.90
N VAL A 211 -0.82 -18.37 2.50
CA VAL A 211 0.51 -18.97 2.34
C VAL A 211 0.72 -19.37 0.89
#